data_3d3e5cd1984ec4ea7fe27547ac96259e
#
_entry.id   3d3e5cd1984ec4ea7fe27547ac96259e
#
_cell.length_a   1.000
_cell.length_b   1.000
_cell.length_c   1.000
_cell.angle_alpha   90.00
_cell.angle_beta   90.00
_cell.angle_gamma   90.00
#
_symmetry.space_group_name_H-M   'P 1'
#
loop_
_entity.id
_entity.type
_entity.pdbx_description
1 polymer ?
#
loop_
_entity_poly.entity_id
_entity_poly.type
_entity_poly.pdbx_seq_one_letter_code
_entity_poly.pdbx_strand_id
1 'polypeptide(L)'
;MSRKSSVKASAGRGTTARLRYAISSHPMGEVFSTQDLLADGLGISRSALDVALKRLVDEGELRRAARGLFYVPEHHSVLGDLPPKIETVVSAVARRSGDHVLPGGADSANRLGLSTQVQARPVFYTTGRASRQRAGTRTIELRHRTAKLANADPTVATVIESLRSLGKRSATLPPIADRLSRSLTAEQKQRLAEQLHLAPGWMQPILRSVALSTHHSASTTSPA
;
A
#
# COMPACT_ATOMS: atom_id res chain seq x y z
N MET A 1 -30.89 31.27 -27.31
CA MET A 1 -29.84 30.90 -26.31
C MET A 1 -29.74 29.40 -26.01
N SER A 2 -30.39 28.51 -26.76
CA SER A 2 -30.54 27.07 -26.42
C SER A 2 -29.48 26.11 -26.99
N ARG A 3 -28.69 26.51 -28.00
CA ARG A 3 -27.73 25.62 -28.70
C ARG A 3 -26.43 25.30 -27.90
N LYS A 4 -25.97 26.22 -27.04
CA LYS A 4 -24.72 26.01 -26.25
C LYS A 4 -24.89 24.96 -25.13
N SER A 5 -26.09 24.82 -24.56
CA SER A 5 -26.38 23.80 -23.54
C SER A 5 -26.41 22.37 -24.10
N SER A 6 -26.97 22.19 -25.30
CA SER A 6 -27.10 20.88 -25.94
C SER A 6 -25.75 20.30 -26.38
N VAL A 7 -24.85 21.14 -26.92
CA VAL A 7 -23.49 20.72 -27.34
C VAL A 7 -22.63 20.35 -26.12
N LYS A 8 -22.76 21.08 -25.00
CA LYS A 8 -22.07 20.74 -23.75
C LYS A 8 -22.57 19.43 -23.15
N ALA A 9 -23.85 19.14 -23.24
CA ALA A 9 -24.45 17.89 -22.73
C ALA A 9 -24.07 16.67 -23.58
N SER A 10 -23.91 16.82 -24.90
CA SER A 10 -23.47 15.73 -25.77
C SER A 10 -21.97 15.44 -25.66
N ALA A 11 -21.15 16.48 -25.56
CA ALA A 11 -19.71 16.34 -25.26
C ALA A 11 -19.45 15.69 -23.92
N GLY A 12 -20.24 15.99 -22.89
CA GLY A 12 -20.16 15.37 -21.57
C GLY A 12 -20.50 13.88 -21.57
N ARG A 13 -21.45 13.44 -22.42
CA ARG A 13 -21.79 12.01 -22.58
C ARG A 13 -20.66 11.23 -23.23
N GLY A 14 -20.02 11.77 -24.25
CA GLY A 14 -18.83 11.18 -24.89
C GLY A 14 -17.64 11.06 -23.91
N THR A 15 -17.43 12.06 -23.07
CA THR A 15 -16.39 12.06 -22.03
C THR A 15 -16.63 10.97 -20.98
N THR A 16 -17.87 10.84 -20.48
CA THR A 16 -18.22 9.80 -19.50
C THR A 16 -18.06 8.40 -20.10
N ALA A 17 -18.44 8.18 -21.36
CA ALA A 17 -18.26 6.89 -22.02
C ALA A 17 -16.77 6.51 -22.18
N ARG A 18 -15.91 7.47 -22.56
CA ARG A 18 -14.45 7.25 -22.61
C ARG A 18 -13.89 6.91 -21.23
N LEU A 19 -14.35 7.61 -20.20
CA LEU A 19 -13.91 7.35 -18.84
C LEU A 19 -14.35 5.96 -18.38
N ARG A 20 -15.60 5.54 -18.64
CA ARG A 20 -16.04 4.17 -18.33
C ARG A 20 -15.18 3.11 -19.00
N TYR A 21 -14.83 3.31 -20.26
CA TYR A 21 -13.95 2.39 -20.98
C TYR A 21 -12.56 2.30 -20.33
N ALA A 22 -11.95 3.43 -19.98
CA ALA A 22 -10.67 3.43 -19.30
C ALA A 22 -10.75 2.75 -17.92
N ILE A 23 -11.79 3.06 -17.15
CA ILE A 23 -12.00 2.48 -15.82
C ILE A 23 -12.24 0.96 -15.88
N SER A 24 -12.88 0.46 -16.94
CA SER A 24 -13.14 -0.98 -17.11
C SER A 24 -11.86 -1.83 -17.26
N SER A 25 -10.73 -1.20 -17.58
CA SER A 25 -9.42 -1.85 -17.60
C SER A 25 -8.76 -1.96 -16.23
N HIS A 26 -9.25 -1.22 -15.23
CA HIS A 26 -8.75 -1.28 -13.87
C HIS A 26 -9.40 -2.43 -13.10
N PRO A 27 -8.63 -3.23 -12.36
CA PRO A 27 -9.18 -4.26 -11.48
C PRO A 27 -10.15 -3.69 -10.44
N MET A 28 -11.17 -4.46 -10.08
CA MET A 28 -12.07 -4.09 -8.99
C MET A 28 -11.29 -3.87 -7.69
N GLY A 29 -11.63 -2.85 -6.93
CA GLY A 29 -10.94 -2.48 -5.70
C GLY A 29 -9.60 -1.76 -5.91
N GLU A 30 -9.12 -1.61 -7.16
CA GLU A 30 -7.96 -0.77 -7.44
C GLU A 30 -8.31 0.70 -7.22
N VAL A 31 -7.37 1.43 -6.60
CA VAL A 31 -7.52 2.86 -6.33
C VAL A 31 -6.67 3.67 -7.30
N PHE A 32 -7.28 4.61 -7.97
CA PHE A 32 -6.65 5.50 -8.94
C PHE A 32 -6.95 6.97 -8.63
N SER A 33 -6.06 7.84 -9.05
CA SER A 33 -6.21 9.29 -8.94
C SER A 33 -6.69 9.90 -10.26
N THR A 34 -7.16 11.14 -10.19
CA THR A 34 -7.44 11.93 -11.41
C THR A 34 -6.20 12.09 -12.29
N GLN A 35 -5.00 12.06 -11.67
CA GLN A 35 -3.73 12.20 -12.38
C GLN A 35 -3.39 10.91 -13.15
N ASP A 36 -3.65 9.75 -12.56
CA ASP A 36 -3.47 8.45 -13.23
C ASP A 36 -4.32 8.40 -14.50
N LEU A 37 -5.60 8.76 -14.41
CA LEU A 37 -6.53 8.80 -15.55
C LEU A 37 -6.14 9.81 -16.64
N LEU A 38 -5.52 10.92 -16.30
CA LEU A 38 -5.00 11.89 -17.28
C LEU A 38 -3.76 11.34 -17.97
N ALA A 39 -2.93 10.57 -17.27
CA ALA A 39 -1.74 9.94 -17.82
C ALA A 39 -2.07 8.83 -18.83
N ASP A 40 -3.25 8.20 -18.71
CA ASP A 40 -3.77 7.17 -19.64
C ASP A 40 -4.11 7.72 -21.05
N GLY A 41 -3.87 9.00 -21.29
CA GLY A 41 -3.99 9.60 -22.62
C GLY A 41 -5.42 9.69 -23.14
N LEU A 42 -6.42 9.81 -22.28
CA LEU A 42 -7.84 9.83 -22.64
C LEU A 42 -8.25 11.01 -23.54
N GLY A 43 -7.37 11.99 -23.76
CA GLY A 43 -7.69 13.20 -24.53
C GLY A 43 -8.83 14.04 -23.94
N ILE A 44 -8.99 13.96 -22.61
CA ILE A 44 -10.03 14.65 -21.83
C ILE A 44 -9.38 15.77 -21.04
N SER A 45 -9.95 16.97 -21.07
CA SER A 45 -9.47 18.05 -20.20
C SER A 45 -9.73 17.74 -18.73
N ARG A 46 -8.90 18.30 -17.84
CA ARG A 46 -9.03 18.11 -16.39
C ARG A 46 -10.44 18.46 -15.89
N SER A 47 -11.00 19.59 -16.35
CA SER A 47 -12.34 20.02 -15.95
C SER A 47 -13.44 19.07 -16.41
N ALA A 48 -13.32 18.54 -17.64
CA ALA A 48 -14.28 17.57 -18.17
C ALA A 48 -14.18 16.22 -17.43
N LEU A 49 -12.95 15.81 -17.04
CA LEU A 49 -12.71 14.62 -16.25
C LEU A 49 -13.34 14.74 -14.84
N ASP A 50 -13.15 15.89 -14.16
CA ASP A 50 -13.72 16.12 -12.82
C ASP A 50 -15.26 16.06 -12.85
N VAL A 51 -15.91 16.60 -13.90
CA VAL A 51 -17.36 16.49 -14.10
C VAL A 51 -17.79 15.05 -14.35
N ALA A 52 -17.07 14.30 -15.20
CA ALA A 52 -17.38 12.90 -15.50
C ALA A 52 -17.20 12.01 -14.27
N LEU A 53 -16.11 12.19 -13.50
CA LEU A 53 -15.88 11.48 -12.26
C LEU A 53 -16.99 11.73 -11.22
N LYS A 54 -17.40 13.00 -11.08
CA LYS A 54 -18.52 13.32 -10.19
C LYS A 54 -19.78 12.57 -10.61
N ARG A 55 -20.08 12.56 -11.91
CA ARG A 55 -21.26 11.86 -12.46
C ARG A 55 -21.22 10.36 -12.17
N LEU A 56 -20.08 9.69 -12.41
CA LEU A 56 -19.93 8.25 -12.14
C LEU A 56 -20.03 7.93 -10.64
N VAL A 57 -19.60 8.85 -9.77
CA VAL A 57 -19.80 8.73 -8.32
C VAL A 57 -21.26 8.88 -7.95
N ASP A 58 -21.98 9.85 -8.54
CA ASP A 58 -23.41 10.09 -8.30
C ASP A 58 -24.26 8.90 -8.84
N GLU A 59 -23.85 8.28 -9.95
CA GLU A 59 -24.45 7.08 -10.53
C GLU A 59 -24.09 5.79 -9.76
N GLY A 60 -23.16 5.84 -8.81
CA GLY A 60 -22.72 4.70 -8.00
C GLY A 60 -21.72 3.77 -8.66
N GLU A 61 -21.31 4.05 -9.91
CA GLU A 61 -20.29 3.25 -10.64
C GLU A 61 -18.89 3.41 -10.04
N LEU A 62 -18.63 4.54 -9.41
CA LEU A 62 -17.40 4.82 -8.67
C LEU A 62 -17.71 5.18 -7.23
N ARG A 63 -16.75 4.91 -6.37
CA ARG A 63 -16.73 5.38 -4.99
C ARG A 63 -15.46 6.18 -4.73
N ARG A 64 -15.52 7.08 -3.75
CA ARG A 64 -14.35 7.83 -3.29
C ARG A 64 -13.63 7.05 -2.19
N ALA A 65 -12.36 6.69 -2.45
CA ALA A 65 -11.49 6.08 -1.44
C ALA A 65 -10.94 7.14 -0.47
N ALA A 66 -10.49 8.30 -1.02
CA ALA A 66 -9.99 9.46 -0.29
C ALA A 66 -10.13 10.72 -1.15
N ARG A 67 -9.66 11.87 -0.68
CA ARG A 67 -9.70 13.12 -1.46
C ARG A 67 -8.93 12.96 -2.79
N GLY A 68 -9.65 13.03 -3.92
CA GLY A 68 -9.09 12.88 -5.27
C GLY A 68 -8.62 11.47 -5.62
N LEU A 69 -9.08 10.47 -4.88
CA LEU A 69 -8.85 9.05 -5.14
C LEU A 69 -10.19 8.33 -5.29
N PHE A 70 -10.29 7.49 -6.30
CA PHE A 70 -11.50 6.79 -6.68
C PHE A 70 -11.21 5.30 -6.86
N TYR A 71 -12.25 4.48 -6.82
CA TYR A 71 -12.17 3.05 -7.10
C TYR A 71 -13.51 2.54 -7.64
N VAL A 72 -13.45 1.43 -8.38
CA VAL A 72 -14.64 0.65 -8.75
C VAL A 72 -14.98 -0.27 -7.58
N PRO A 73 -16.16 -0.14 -6.96
CA PRO A 73 -16.51 -0.98 -5.84
C PRO A 73 -16.71 -2.44 -6.28
N GLU A 74 -16.22 -3.36 -5.50
CA GLU A 74 -16.59 -4.77 -5.58
C GLU A 74 -17.90 -4.95 -4.83
N HIS A 75 -18.91 -5.50 -5.49
CA HIS A 75 -20.21 -5.72 -4.88
C HIS A 75 -20.32 -7.11 -4.27
N HIS A 76 -20.59 -7.15 -2.97
CA HIS A 76 -20.85 -8.40 -2.25
C HIS A 76 -22.34 -8.52 -1.95
N SER A 77 -22.94 -9.68 -2.22
CA SER A 77 -24.40 -9.90 -2.13
C SER A 77 -24.99 -9.60 -0.75
N VAL A 78 -24.22 -9.78 0.33
CA VAL A 78 -24.66 -9.57 1.72
C VAL A 78 -24.14 -8.26 2.30
N LEU A 79 -22.91 -7.87 1.95
CA LEU A 79 -22.22 -6.72 2.55
C LEU A 79 -22.34 -5.43 1.71
N GLY A 80 -22.91 -5.51 0.51
CA GLY A 80 -22.98 -4.38 -0.42
C GLY A 80 -21.61 -4.05 -1.03
N ASP A 81 -21.35 -2.78 -1.29
CA ASP A 81 -20.11 -2.30 -1.89
C ASP A 81 -18.95 -2.41 -0.91
N LEU A 82 -17.95 -3.22 -1.24
CA LEU A 82 -16.77 -3.40 -0.42
C LEU A 82 -15.80 -2.22 -0.56
N PRO A 83 -15.26 -1.71 0.55
CA PRO A 83 -14.22 -0.70 0.49
C PRO A 83 -12.92 -1.30 -0.04
N PRO A 84 -12.04 -0.49 -0.68
CA PRO A 84 -10.75 -0.96 -1.16
C PRO A 84 -9.85 -1.33 0.01
N LYS A 85 -8.87 -2.18 -0.24
CA LYS A 85 -7.82 -2.50 0.74
C LYS A 85 -7.05 -1.23 1.10
N ILE A 86 -6.70 -1.09 2.38
CA ILE A 86 -5.98 0.09 2.87
C ILE A 86 -4.66 0.28 2.13
N GLU A 87 -3.97 -0.80 1.82
CA GLU A 87 -2.71 -0.80 1.07
C GLU A 87 -2.87 -0.19 -0.32
N THR A 88 -3.97 -0.48 -1.04
CA THR A 88 -4.23 0.11 -2.36
C THR A 88 -4.49 1.61 -2.27
N VAL A 89 -5.18 2.06 -1.22
CA VAL A 89 -5.38 3.50 -0.98
C VAL A 89 -4.05 4.20 -0.71
N VAL A 90 -3.23 3.62 0.15
CA VAL A 90 -1.92 4.18 0.52
C VAL A 90 -0.97 4.20 -0.67
N SER A 91 -0.95 3.14 -1.48
CA SER A 91 -0.17 3.09 -2.73
C SER A 91 -0.60 4.17 -3.72
N ALA A 92 -1.90 4.42 -3.86
CA ALA A 92 -2.41 5.49 -4.72
C ALA A 92 -2.06 6.90 -4.19
N VAL A 93 -2.08 7.09 -2.87
CA VAL A 93 -1.58 8.35 -2.26
C VAL A 93 -0.11 8.55 -2.58
N ALA A 94 0.71 7.51 -2.42
CA ALA A 94 2.15 7.54 -2.70
C ALA A 94 2.44 7.84 -4.17
N ARG A 95 1.82 7.13 -5.11
CA ARG A 95 1.97 7.38 -6.56
C ARG A 95 1.64 8.82 -6.93
N ARG A 96 0.54 9.36 -6.39
CA ARG A 96 0.11 10.73 -6.67
C ARG A 96 1.10 11.79 -6.21
N SER A 97 1.81 11.56 -5.10
CA SER A 97 2.80 12.49 -4.54
C SER A 97 4.24 12.19 -4.96
N GLY A 98 4.50 11.08 -5.63
CA GLY A 98 5.85 10.62 -5.95
C GLY A 98 6.63 10.13 -4.72
N ASP A 99 5.93 9.76 -3.66
CA ASP A 99 6.52 9.32 -2.40
C ASP A 99 6.69 7.80 -2.35
N HIS A 100 7.62 7.34 -1.51
CA HIS A 100 7.69 5.94 -1.10
C HIS A 100 6.90 5.73 0.19
N VAL A 101 6.19 4.61 0.27
CA VAL A 101 5.42 4.25 1.46
C VAL A 101 5.74 2.82 1.88
N LEU A 102 5.91 2.65 3.19
CA LEU A 102 6.16 1.36 3.84
C LEU A 102 5.11 1.11 4.92
N PRO A 103 4.72 -0.14 5.17
CA PRO A 103 3.87 -0.49 6.31
C PRO A 103 4.47 -0.01 7.62
N GLY A 104 3.64 0.37 8.56
CA GLY A 104 4.08 0.73 9.92
C GLY A 104 4.74 -0.46 10.63
N GLY A 105 5.64 -0.16 11.55
CA GLY A 105 6.47 -1.20 12.17
C GLY A 105 5.68 -2.30 12.90
N ALA A 106 4.56 -1.98 13.54
CA ALA A 106 3.73 -2.99 14.20
C ALA A 106 3.02 -3.90 13.17
N ASP A 107 2.55 -3.35 12.05
CA ASP A 107 1.98 -4.14 10.96
C ASP A 107 3.06 -5.01 10.30
N SER A 108 4.25 -4.46 10.10
CA SER A 108 5.42 -5.20 9.64
C SER A 108 5.78 -6.36 10.58
N ALA A 109 5.75 -6.11 11.90
CA ALA A 109 6.01 -7.15 12.90
C ALA A 109 4.97 -8.26 12.88
N ASN A 110 3.70 -7.93 12.69
CA ASN A 110 2.62 -8.91 12.55
C ASN A 110 2.79 -9.76 11.28
N ARG A 111 3.10 -9.15 10.14
CA ARG A 111 3.34 -9.86 8.86
C ARG A 111 4.49 -10.86 8.96
N LEU A 112 5.49 -10.57 9.78
CA LEU A 112 6.62 -11.46 10.04
C LEU A 112 6.38 -12.43 11.21
N GLY A 113 5.19 -12.45 11.80
CA GLY A 113 4.86 -13.31 12.94
C GLY A 113 5.60 -12.95 14.23
N LEU A 114 6.17 -11.73 14.32
CA LEU A 114 6.93 -11.28 15.49
C LEU A 114 6.05 -10.67 16.57
N SER A 115 4.82 -10.31 16.23
CA SER A 115 3.84 -9.70 17.15
C SER A 115 2.43 -10.12 16.75
N THR A 116 1.53 -10.11 17.71
CA THR A 116 0.08 -10.28 17.50
C THR A 116 -0.69 -8.99 17.81
N GLN A 117 0.01 -7.89 18.07
CA GLN A 117 -0.62 -6.62 18.41
C GLN A 117 -1.31 -6.01 17.19
N VAL A 118 -2.63 -5.83 17.29
CA VAL A 118 -3.42 -5.15 16.25
C VAL A 118 -3.50 -3.66 16.58
N GLN A 119 -3.05 -2.83 15.67
CA GLN A 119 -3.20 -1.39 15.84
C GLN A 119 -4.63 -0.94 15.55
N ALA A 120 -5.18 -0.12 16.43
CA ALA A 120 -6.52 0.46 16.24
C ALA A 120 -6.59 1.38 14.99
N ARG A 121 -5.46 1.94 14.59
CA ARG A 121 -5.32 2.77 13.37
C ARG A 121 -4.14 2.27 12.54
N PRO A 122 -4.35 2.02 11.24
CA PRO A 122 -3.26 1.69 10.33
C PRO A 122 -2.26 2.85 10.25
N VAL A 123 -1.00 2.54 10.48
CA VAL A 123 0.11 3.49 10.35
C VAL A 123 1.00 3.06 9.20
N PHE A 124 1.38 4.01 8.35
CA PHE A 124 2.36 3.81 7.29
C PHE A 124 3.44 4.87 7.40
N TYR A 125 4.65 4.54 6.98
CA TYR A 125 5.75 5.48 6.87
C TYR A 125 5.87 5.99 5.44
N THR A 126 6.08 7.28 5.27
CA THR A 126 6.22 7.92 3.96
C THR A 126 7.46 8.79 3.91
N THR A 127 8.11 8.87 2.73
CA THR A 127 9.16 9.87 2.47
C THR A 127 8.60 11.27 2.31
N GLY A 128 7.31 11.37 2.02
CA GLY A 128 6.59 12.63 1.89
C GLY A 128 6.15 13.21 3.22
N ARG A 129 5.24 14.17 3.13
CA ARG A 129 4.73 14.89 4.30
C ARG A 129 3.84 13.98 5.17
N ALA A 130 4.04 14.04 6.48
CA ALA A 130 3.14 13.39 7.42
C ALA A 130 1.70 13.92 7.26
N SER A 131 0.74 13.01 7.22
CA SER A 131 -0.67 13.36 7.02
C SER A 131 -1.60 12.30 7.57
N ARG A 132 -2.87 12.65 7.73
CA ARG A 132 -3.95 11.71 8.02
C ARG A 132 -4.88 11.68 6.82
N GLN A 133 -5.15 10.48 6.34
CA GLN A 133 -6.06 10.25 5.22
C GLN A 133 -7.28 9.45 5.71
N ARG A 134 -8.45 9.85 5.25
CA ARG A 134 -9.66 9.08 5.51
C ARG A 134 -9.92 8.16 4.32
N ALA A 135 -9.95 6.86 4.58
CA ALA A 135 -10.28 5.84 3.59
C ALA A 135 -11.59 5.13 4.02
N GLY A 136 -12.71 5.54 3.43
CA GLY A 136 -14.02 5.10 3.87
C GLY A 136 -14.29 5.49 5.33
N THR A 137 -14.54 4.50 6.19
CA THR A 137 -14.77 4.68 7.63
C THR A 137 -13.47 4.70 8.45
N ARG A 138 -12.32 4.32 7.87
CA ARG A 138 -11.04 4.20 8.57
C ARG A 138 -10.18 5.45 8.36
N THR A 139 -9.43 5.81 9.40
CA THR A 139 -8.39 6.85 9.32
C THR A 139 -7.04 6.17 9.22
N ILE A 140 -6.28 6.50 8.17
CA ILE A 140 -4.90 6.04 7.94
C ILE A 140 -3.97 7.17 8.38
N GLU A 141 -2.93 6.85 9.11
CA GLU A 141 -1.88 7.79 9.52
C GLU A 141 -0.61 7.55 8.68
N LEU A 142 -0.19 8.58 7.95
CA LEU A 142 1.09 8.62 7.24
C LEU A 142 2.08 9.39 8.10
N ARG A 143 3.15 8.75 8.56
CA ARG A 143 4.21 9.35 9.35
C ARG A 143 5.46 9.53 8.49
N HIS A 144 6.02 10.73 8.53
CA HIS A 144 7.26 10.99 7.79
C HIS A 144 8.40 10.11 8.31
N ARG A 145 9.16 9.53 7.37
CA ARG A 145 10.44 8.85 7.60
C ARG A 145 11.45 9.32 6.57
N THR A 146 12.70 9.41 7.00
CA THR A 146 13.81 9.72 6.09
C THR A 146 13.91 8.67 4.98
N ALA A 147 14.33 9.11 3.79
CA ALA A 147 14.42 8.28 2.59
C ALA A 147 15.43 7.11 2.68
N LYS A 148 16.17 6.96 3.80
CA LYS A 148 17.20 5.93 3.96
C LYS A 148 16.72 4.51 3.64
N LEU A 149 15.45 4.20 3.97
CA LEU A 149 14.83 2.91 3.67
C LEU A 149 13.92 2.93 2.42
N ALA A 150 13.75 4.08 1.78
CA ALA A 150 12.85 4.22 0.64
C ALA A 150 13.31 3.40 -0.57
N ASN A 151 14.62 3.29 -0.76
CA ASN A 151 15.24 2.54 -1.85
C ASN A 151 15.72 1.14 -1.41
N ALA A 152 15.43 0.74 -0.17
CA ALA A 152 15.75 -0.59 0.30
C ALA A 152 14.85 -1.64 -0.34
N ASP A 153 15.32 -2.88 -0.40
CA ASP A 153 14.46 -4.01 -0.69
C ASP A 153 13.24 -3.99 0.26
N PRO A 154 12.01 -4.20 -0.24
CA PRO A 154 10.81 -4.14 0.58
C PRO A 154 10.83 -5.08 1.80
N THR A 155 11.44 -6.26 1.66
CA THR A 155 11.60 -7.20 2.78
C THR A 155 12.56 -6.65 3.82
N VAL A 156 13.71 -6.10 3.39
CA VAL A 156 14.69 -5.49 4.29
C VAL A 156 14.09 -4.33 5.07
N ALA A 157 13.38 -3.45 4.38
CA ALA A 157 12.67 -2.34 5.01
C ALA A 157 11.63 -2.82 6.03
N THR A 158 10.85 -3.85 5.67
CA THR A 158 9.86 -4.47 6.56
C THR A 158 10.50 -5.06 7.80
N VAL A 159 11.61 -5.79 7.66
CA VAL A 159 12.35 -6.37 8.79
C VAL A 159 12.89 -5.27 9.73
N ILE A 160 13.53 -4.24 9.16
CA ILE A 160 14.09 -3.14 9.97
C ILE A 160 12.98 -2.40 10.73
N GLU A 161 11.87 -2.08 10.08
CA GLU A 161 10.76 -1.38 10.74
C GLU A 161 10.05 -2.26 11.78
N SER A 162 9.96 -3.58 11.56
CA SER A 162 9.40 -4.50 12.55
C SER A 162 10.23 -4.55 13.82
N LEU A 163 11.57 -4.71 13.71
CA LEU A 163 12.47 -4.71 14.85
C LEU A 163 12.48 -3.37 15.58
N ARG A 164 12.39 -2.25 14.84
CA ARG A 164 12.28 -0.91 15.41
C ARG A 164 11.00 -0.76 16.24
N SER A 165 9.91 -1.30 15.77
CA SER A 165 8.61 -1.28 16.46
C SER A 165 8.61 -2.09 17.75
N LEU A 166 9.29 -3.24 17.76
CA LEU A 166 9.46 -4.08 18.95
C LEU A 166 10.34 -3.40 20.01
N GLY A 167 11.21 -2.48 19.58
CA GLY A 167 12.20 -1.84 20.42
C GLY A 167 13.42 -2.72 20.73
N LYS A 168 14.55 -2.09 21.03
CA LYS A 168 15.84 -2.77 21.19
C LYS A 168 15.79 -3.97 22.15
N ARG A 169 15.17 -3.79 23.32
CA ARG A 169 15.12 -4.83 24.35
C ARG A 169 14.40 -6.10 23.89
N SER A 170 13.24 -5.95 23.26
CA SER A 170 12.44 -7.09 22.78
C SER A 170 13.03 -7.69 21.50
N ALA A 171 13.50 -6.86 20.58
CA ALA A 171 14.02 -7.28 19.30
C ALA A 171 15.30 -8.13 19.42
N THR A 172 16.11 -7.95 20.48
CA THR A 172 17.34 -8.72 20.70
C THR A 172 17.14 -10.05 21.43
N LEU A 173 15.92 -10.40 21.78
CA LEU A 173 15.62 -11.72 22.36
C LEU A 173 15.80 -12.84 21.34
N PRO A 174 16.43 -13.98 21.73
CA PRO A 174 16.69 -15.12 20.82
C PRO A 174 15.48 -15.57 19.99
N PRO A 175 14.25 -15.71 20.56
CA PRO A 175 13.09 -16.14 19.80
C PRO A 175 12.74 -15.26 18.58
N ILE A 176 13.16 -13.99 18.58
CA ILE A 176 12.91 -13.07 17.46
C ILE A 176 13.79 -13.41 16.27
N ALA A 177 15.08 -13.70 16.51
CA ALA A 177 15.98 -14.15 15.44
C ALA A 177 15.49 -15.45 14.79
N ASP A 178 15.07 -16.41 15.60
CA ASP A 178 14.57 -17.70 15.11
C ASP A 178 13.29 -17.55 14.29
N ARG A 179 12.37 -16.70 14.74
CA ARG A 179 11.13 -16.40 13.99
C ARG A 179 11.44 -15.74 12.66
N LEU A 180 12.31 -14.71 12.66
CA LEU A 180 12.74 -14.05 11.42
C LEU A 180 13.41 -15.05 10.46
N SER A 181 14.30 -15.91 10.97
CA SER A 181 14.98 -16.90 10.17
C SER A 181 14.01 -17.88 9.48
N ARG A 182 12.92 -18.21 10.14
CA ARG A 182 11.86 -19.08 9.57
C ARG A 182 10.92 -18.36 8.63
N SER A 183 10.70 -17.06 8.81
CA SER A 183 9.77 -16.25 7.99
C SER A 183 10.39 -15.77 6.67
N LEU A 184 11.71 -15.81 6.53
CA LEU A 184 12.42 -15.30 5.35
C LEU A 184 12.92 -16.44 4.46
N THR A 185 12.77 -16.29 3.14
CA THR A 185 13.36 -17.19 2.16
C THR A 185 14.88 -17.01 2.07
N ALA A 186 15.59 -17.93 1.42
CA ALA A 186 17.03 -17.82 1.21
C ALA A 186 17.40 -16.54 0.43
N GLU A 187 16.63 -16.22 -0.61
CA GLU A 187 16.80 -14.99 -1.40
C GLU A 187 16.62 -13.72 -0.55
N GLN A 188 15.59 -13.71 0.29
CA GLN A 188 15.33 -12.58 1.21
C GLN A 188 16.45 -12.40 2.25
N LYS A 189 17.01 -13.51 2.75
CA LYS A 189 18.18 -13.49 3.64
C LYS A 189 19.43 -12.95 2.94
N GLN A 190 19.64 -13.31 1.68
CA GLN A 190 20.74 -12.76 0.89
C GLN A 190 20.59 -11.23 0.72
N ARG A 191 19.42 -10.75 0.32
CA ARG A 191 19.15 -9.30 0.23
C ARG A 191 19.32 -8.59 1.58
N LEU A 192 18.92 -9.25 2.66
CA LEU A 192 19.15 -8.72 4.01
C LEU A 192 20.66 -8.59 4.30
N ALA A 193 21.49 -9.57 3.93
CA ALA A 193 22.94 -9.53 4.10
C ALA A 193 23.57 -8.35 3.33
N GLU A 194 23.15 -8.13 2.08
CA GLU A 194 23.64 -7.05 1.21
C GLU A 194 23.31 -5.65 1.74
N GLN A 195 22.19 -5.50 2.43
CA GLN A 195 21.67 -4.21 2.88
C GLN A 195 21.74 -4.00 4.41
N LEU A 196 22.54 -4.77 5.12
CA LEU A 196 22.73 -4.62 6.58
C LEU A 196 23.12 -3.20 7.02
N HIS A 197 23.83 -2.47 6.15
CA HIS A 197 24.27 -1.09 6.39
C HIS A 197 23.11 -0.09 6.56
N LEU A 198 21.91 -0.43 6.08
CA LEU A 198 20.70 0.38 6.24
C LEU A 198 20.12 0.30 7.67
N ALA A 199 20.44 -0.76 8.39
CA ALA A 199 19.95 -0.99 9.74
C ALA A 199 20.74 -0.19 10.78
N PRO A 200 20.09 0.29 11.87
CA PRO A 200 20.79 0.82 13.03
C PRO A 200 21.80 -0.17 13.60
N GLY A 201 22.92 0.31 14.13
CA GLY A 201 24.01 -0.53 14.61
C GLY A 201 23.55 -1.62 15.60
N TRP A 202 22.62 -1.32 16.49
CA TRP A 202 22.10 -2.29 17.46
C TRP A 202 21.30 -3.46 16.85
N MET A 203 20.80 -3.32 15.60
CA MET A 203 20.10 -4.39 14.89
C MET A 203 21.06 -5.29 14.11
N GLN A 204 22.24 -4.79 13.72
CA GLN A 204 23.15 -5.52 12.85
C GLN A 204 23.56 -6.90 13.35
N PRO A 205 23.85 -7.13 14.65
CA PRO A 205 24.18 -8.47 15.14
C PRO A 205 23.06 -9.49 14.90
N ILE A 206 21.81 -9.14 15.21
CA ILE A 206 20.67 -10.02 15.01
C ILE A 206 20.38 -10.26 13.51
N LEU A 207 20.49 -9.22 12.70
CA LEU A 207 20.26 -9.35 11.26
C LEU A 207 21.34 -10.19 10.57
N ARG A 208 22.60 -10.12 11.02
CA ARG A 208 23.67 -11.01 10.55
C ARG A 208 23.37 -12.47 10.90
N SER A 209 22.95 -12.77 12.11
CA SER A 209 22.60 -14.13 12.51
C SER A 209 21.45 -14.69 11.68
N VAL A 210 20.43 -13.87 11.40
CA VAL A 210 19.30 -14.23 10.53
C VAL A 210 19.75 -14.47 9.08
N ALA A 211 20.58 -13.58 8.54
CA ALA A 211 21.09 -13.69 7.16
C ALA A 211 21.94 -14.94 6.94
N LEU A 212 22.73 -15.33 7.94
CA LEU A 212 23.61 -16.51 7.90
C LEU A 212 22.89 -17.82 8.24
N SER A 213 21.66 -17.77 8.76
CA SER A 213 20.91 -18.96 9.11
C SER A 213 20.53 -19.75 7.85
N THR A 214 21.00 -20.98 7.73
CA THR A 214 20.54 -21.93 6.72
C THR A 214 19.18 -22.48 7.12
N HIS A 215 18.29 -22.68 6.13
CA HIS A 215 17.09 -23.48 6.37
C HIS A 215 17.50 -24.90 6.69
N HIS A 216 17.44 -25.30 7.96
CA HIS A 216 17.40 -26.70 8.29
C HIS A 216 16.00 -27.18 7.89
N SER A 217 15.86 -27.68 6.67
CA SER A 217 14.71 -28.49 6.28
C SER A 217 14.76 -29.71 7.21
N ALA A 218 13.93 -29.70 8.23
CA ALA A 218 13.66 -30.92 8.98
C ALA A 218 13.04 -31.93 8.00
N SER A 219 13.88 -32.74 7.39
CA SER A 219 13.50 -33.98 6.72
C SER A 219 12.88 -34.84 7.82
N THR A 220 11.56 -34.79 7.93
CA THR A 220 10.83 -35.78 8.71
C THR A 220 10.96 -37.08 7.98
N THR A 221 12.06 -37.82 8.24
CA THR A 221 12.16 -39.23 7.94
C THR A 221 11.20 -39.91 8.91
N SER A 222 10.04 -40.31 8.41
CA SER A 222 9.13 -41.22 9.11
C SER A 222 9.83 -42.55 9.20
N PRO A 223 10.05 -43.13 10.39
CA PRO A 223 10.47 -44.51 10.48
C PRO A 223 9.28 -45.42 10.14
N ALA A 224 9.56 -46.43 9.32
CA ALA A 224 8.67 -47.51 8.96
C ALA A 224 8.30 -48.38 10.16
#